data_5ab536377ec5c07cd8226e6d3958863b
#
_entry.id   5ab536377ec5c07cd8226e6d3958863b
#
_cell.length_a   1.000
_cell.length_b   1.000
_cell.length_c   1.000
_cell.angle_alpha   90.00
_cell.angle_beta   90.00
_cell.angle_gamma   90.00
#
_symmetry.space_group_name_H-M   'P 1'
#
loop_
_entity.id
_entity.type
_entity.pdbx_description
1 polymer ?
#
loop_
_entity_poly.entity_id
_entity_poly.type
_entity_poly.pdbx_seq_one_letter_code
_entity_poly.pdbx_strand_id
1 'polypeptide(L)'
;MKLAMIQMRVAFKEPEENFRRAEAQIAEAAGMGCRCAVLPECFDLGWGLPDALKYADTIPGGRTVKLCALAREYGMHLVAGLTEKEGDRCYNTAVIVSEQGMLLGKHRKINVLQGVEDMVYARGDRLGVFETPFGTVGIDICADNFSSHLTLGRSLAAMGAGMILSPCAWAVTAKDARARKPYGEMWLDAYGELARECGVWVIGVSNVGDVSEGVWAGWKCIGNSIAMAPGGAALVMEYGEGAQAVGVVEI
;
A
#
# COMPACT_ATOMS: atom_id res chain seq x y z
N MET A 1 -4.84 18.81 4.01
CA MET A 1 -4.75 17.96 5.23
C MET A 1 -3.43 17.24 5.28
N LYS A 2 -3.03 16.71 6.46
CA LYS A 2 -1.83 15.86 6.54
C LYS A 2 -2.19 14.40 6.32
N LEU A 3 -1.44 13.71 5.42
CA LEU A 3 -1.50 12.29 5.16
C LEU A 3 -0.14 11.66 5.53
N ALA A 4 -0.18 10.54 6.25
CA ALA A 4 1.01 9.78 6.62
C ALA A 4 1.29 8.65 5.63
N MET A 5 2.53 8.53 5.18
CA MET A 5 3.09 7.39 4.46
C MET A 5 3.84 6.51 5.46
N ILE A 6 3.30 5.35 5.81
CA ILE A 6 3.88 4.44 6.80
C ILE A 6 4.82 3.46 6.11
N GLN A 7 6.09 3.86 5.98
CA GLN A 7 7.15 3.01 5.43
C GLN A 7 7.70 2.11 6.53
N MET A 8 7.03 0.98 6.77
CA MET A 8 7.33 0.09 7.89
C MET A 8 8.08 -1.18 7.48
N ARG A 9 8.77 -1.78 8.45
CA ARG A 9 9.31 -3.12 8.26
C ARG A 9 8.18 -4.15 8.33
N VAL A 10 8.16 -5.07 7.34
CA VAL A 10 7.23 -6.20 7.30
C VAL A 10 8.01 -7.50 7.48
N ALA A 11 7.62 -8.30 8.46
CA ALA A 11 8.15 -9.65 8.68
C ALA A 11 7.17 -10.70 8.16
N PHE A 12 7.69 -11.68 7.43
CA PHE A 12 6.88 -12.75 6.85
C PHE A 12 6.29 -13.65 7.94
N LYS A 13 4.99 -13.98 7.81
CA LYS A 13 4.23 -14.85 8.74
C LYS A 13 4.15 -14.36 10.19
N GLU A 14 4.44 -13.08 10.42
CA GLU A 14 4.42 -12.47 11.75
C GLU A 14 3.34 -11.38 11.88
N PRO A 15 2.04 -11.71 11.68
CA PRO A 15 0.99 -10.71 11.62
C PRO A 15 0.87 -9.89 12.91
N GLU A 16 1.02 -10.50 14.08
CA GLU A 16 0.92 -9.78 15.36
C GLU A 16 2.04 -8.74 15.52
N GLU A 17 3.27 -9.10 15.15
CA GLU A 17 4.41 -8.18 15.20
C GLU A 17 4.26 -7.07 14.14
N ASN A 18 3.77 -7.39 12.95
CA ASN A 18 3.52 -6.40 11.91
C ASN A 18 2.42 -5.41 12.32
N PHE A 19 1.35 -5.89 12.95
CA PHE A 19 0.31 -5.02 13.52
C PHE A 19 0.84 -4.15 14.66
N ARG A 20 1.68 -4.68 15.54
CA ARG A 20 2.32 -3.90 16.62
C ARG A 20 3.19 -2.76 16.06
N ARG A 21 3.95 -3.01 14.97
CA ARG A 21 4.73 -1.97 14.28
C ARG A 21 3.83 -0.95 13.59
N ALA A 22 2.78 -1.42 12.92
CA ALA A 22 1.80 -0.55 12.29
C ALA A 22 1.15 0.40 13.31
N GLU A 23 0.70 -0.12 14.46
CA GLU A 23 0.11 0.65 15.55
C GLU A 23 1.05 1.74 16.04
N ALA A 24 2.33 1.41 16.32
CA ALA A 24 3.31 2.39 16.78
C ALA A 24 3.49 3.55 15.79
N GLN A 25 3.52 3.27 14.47
CA GLN A 25 3.66 4.31 13.45
C GLN A 25 2.35 5.06 13.16
N ILE A 26 1.18 4.42 13.31
CA ILE A 26 -0.12 5.10 13.28
C ILE A 26 -0.22 6.08 14.45
N ALA A 27 0.19 5.68 15.66
CA ALA A 27 0.24 6.56 16.82
C ALA A 27 1.17 7.77 16.60
N GLU A 28 2.36 7.54 16.03
CA GLU A 28 3.30 8.60 15.64
C GLU A 28 2.65 9.57 14.64
N ALA A 29 2.03 9.03 13.58
CA ALA A 29 1.32 9.82 12.57
C ALA A 29 0.18 10.67 13.16
N ALA A 30 -0.60 10.09 14.07
CA ALA A 30 -1.65 10.80 14.80
C ALA A 30 -1.08 11.96 15.65
N GLY A 31 0.06 11.72 16.33
CA GLY A 31 0.80 12.76 17.06
C GLY A 31 1.31 13.91 16.18
N MET A 32 1.57 13.65 14.89
CA MET A 32 1.93 14.66 13.88
C MET A 32 0.70 15.39 13.30
N GLY A 33 -0.50 15.03 13.71
CA GLY A 33 -1.76 15.62 13.24
C GLY A 33 -2.22 15.13 11.89
N CYS A 34 -1.80 13.92 11.47
CA CYS A 34 -2.29 13.29 10.26
C CYS A 34 -3.74 12.83 10.42
N ARG A 35 -4.52 12.90 9.34
CA ARG A 35 -5.94 12.48 9.30
C ARG A 35 -6.15 11.21 8.49
N CYS A 36 -5.15 10.82 7.72
CA CYS A 36 -5.14 9.59 6.94
C CYS A 36 -3.75 8.97 7.01
N ALA A 37 -3.67 7.64 7.02
CA ALA A 37 -2.40 6.93 6.86
C ALA A 37 -2.55 5.81 5.82
N VAL A 38 -1.49 5.63 5.03
CA VAL A 38 -1.37 4.53 4.06
C VAL A 38 -0.29 3.58 4.56
N LEU A 39 -0.65 2.30 4.69
CA LEU A 39 0.24 1.20 5.06
C LEU A 39 0.63 0.39 3.81
N PRO A 40 1.74 -0.39 3.85
CA PRO A 40 2.21 -1.14 2.71
C PRO A 40 1.29 -2.27 2.24
N GLU A 41 1.62 -2.82 1.08
CA GLU A 41 1.04 -4.02 0.47
C GLU A 41 1.33 -5.27 1.31
N CYS A 42 0.30 -6.09 1.55
CA CYS A 42 0.38 -7.32 2.34
C CYS A 42 1.17 -7.15 3.65
N PHE A 43 0.97 -5.99 4.34
CA PHE A 43 1.77 -5.68 5.54
C PHE A 43 1.56 -6.70 6.66
N ASP A 44 0.46 -7.44 6.62
CA ASP A 44 0.11 -8.45 7.60
C ASP A 44 0.97 -9.71 7.53
N LEU A 45 1.25 -10.23 6.32
CA LEU A 45 1.94 -11.52 6.13
C LEU A 45 3.25 -11.45 5.35
N GLY A 46 3.52 -10.32 4.68
CA GLY A 46 4.58 -10.20 3.70
C GLY A 46 4.12 -10.58 2.29
N TRP A 47 4.56 -9.79 1.32
CA TRP A 47 4.18 -9.92 -0.08
C TRP A 47 4.80 -11.15 -0.74
N GLY A 48 4.01 -11.90 -1.55
CA GLY A 48 4.49 -13.05 -2.31
C GLY A 48 4.73 -14.31 -1.47
N LEU A 49 4.12 -14.41 -0.28
CA LEU A 49 4.21 -15.57 0.58
C LEU A 49 3.58 -16.81 -0.08
N PRO A 50 4.32 -17.91 -0.37
CA PRO A 50 3.80 -19.04 -1.15
C PRO A 50 2.57 -19.72 -0.53
N ASP A 51 2.56 -19.85 0.80
CA ASP A 51 1.48 -20.49 1.56
C ASP A 51 0.46 -19.49 2.10
N ALA A 52 0.35 -18.29 1.50
CA ALA A 52 -0.45 -17.19 2.02
C ALA A 52 -1.88 -17.59 2.37
N LEU A 53 -2.52 -18.45 1.58
CA LEU A 53 -3.90 -18.91 1.82
C LEU A 53 -4.09 -19.57 3.19
N LYS A 54 -3.06 -20.22 3.74
CA LYS A 54 -3.12 -20.88 5.07
C LYS A 54 -3.21 -19.87 6.21
N TYR A 55 -2.63 -18.69 6.01
CA TYR A 55 -2.47 -17.64 7.03
C TYR A 55 -3.38 -16.45 6.78
N ALA A 56 -3.92 -16.33 5.56
CA ALA A 56 -4.79 -15.23 5.16
C ALA A 56 -6.10 -15.21 5.97
N ASP A 57 -6.63 -14.01 6.17
CA ASP A 57 -7.89 -13.78 6.85
C ASP A 57 -8.99 -13.40 5.86
N THR A 58 -10.24 -13.52 6.24
CA THR A 58 -11.37 -13.00 5.46
C THR A 58 -11.43 -11.47 5.56
N ILE A 59 -12.08 -10.83 4.60
CA ILE A 59 -12.41 -9.39 4.66
C ILE A 59 -13.92 -9.23 4.45
N PRO A 60 -14.67 -8.83 5.49
CA PRO A 60 -14.23 -8.54 6.86
C PRO A 60 -13.77 -9.78 7.64
N GLY A 61 -12.84 -9.58 8.59
CA GLY A 61 -12.26 -10.61 9.44
C GLY A 61 -11.48 -10.01 10.62
N GLY A 62 -10.77 -10.84 11.38
CA GLY A 62 -10.06 -10.41 12.58
C GLY A 62 -9.07 -9.27 12.34
N ARG A 63 -8.33 -9.29 11.21
CA ARG A 63 -7.36 -8.25 10.86
C ARG A 63 -8.03 -6.93 10.48
N THR A 64 -9.15 -6.97 9.76
CA THR A 64 -9.93 -5.74 9.51
C THR A 64 -10.56 -5.19 10.78
N VAL A 65 -10.98 -6.04 11.71
CA VAL A 65 -11.46 -5.60 13.04
C VAL A 65 -10.35 -4.88 13.81
N LYS A 66 -9.11 -5.37 13.80
CA LYS A 66 -7.96 -4.69 14.39
C LYS A 66 -7.71 -3.32 13.74
N LEU A 67 -7.72 -3.23 12.40
CA LEU A 67 -7.58 -1.95 11.69
C LEU A 67 -8.71 -0.97 12.03
N CYS A 68 -9.95 -1.43 12.12
CA CYS A 68 -11.09 -0.62 12.52
C CYS A 68 -10.94 -0.07 13.95
N ALA A 69 -10.38 -0.88 14.85
CA ALA A 69 -10.10 -0.45 16.22
C ALA A 69 -9.01 0.65 16.24
N LEU A 70 -7.89 0.45 15.54
CA LEU A 70 -6.81 1.44 15.42
C LEU A 70 -7.29 2.75 14.78
N ALA A 71 -8.05 2.66 13.68
CA ALA A 71 -8.61 3.83 13.00
C ALA A 71 -9.46 4.69 13.96
N ARG A 72 -10.32 4.05 14.76
CA ARG A 72 -11.15 4.74 15.75
C ARG A 72 -10.35 5.28 16.93
N GLU A 73 -9.39 4.51 17.44
CA GLU A 73 -8.55 4.90 18.58
C GLU A 73 -7.74 6.17 18.26
N TYR A 74 -7.13 6.22 17.06
CA TYR A 74 -6.30 7.35 16.65
C TYR A 74 -7.04 8.42 15.84
N GLY A 75 -8.34 8.24 15.57
CA GLY A 75 -9.17 9.19 14.83
C GLY A 75 -8.67 9.42 13.40
N MET A 76 -8.21 8.38 12.71
CA MET A 76 -7.58 8.45 11.40
C MET A 76 -8.24 7.50 10.40
N HIS A 77 -8.37 7.94 9.14
CA HIS A 77 -8.63 7.00 8.05
C HIS A 77 -7.38 6.16 7.79
N LEU A 78 -7.57 4.86 7.54
CA LEU A 78 -6.46 3.95 7.24
C LEU A 78 -6.70 3.28 5.88
N VAL A 79 -5.67 3.30 5.01
CA VAL A 79 -5.59 2.46 3.82
C VAL A 79 -4.48 1.44 4.03
N ALA A 80 -4.77 0.15 3.89
CA ALA A 80 -3.82 -0.89 4.26
C ALA A 80 -3.90 -2.10 3.33
N GLY A 81 -2.75 -2.62 2.89
CA GLY A 81 -2.66 -3.84 2.09
C GLY A 81 -2.69 -5.08 2.98
N LEU A 82 -3.64 -5.97 2.76
CA LEU A 82 -3.84 -7.22 3.49
C LEU A 82 -3.82 -8.43 2.56
N THR A 83 -3.54 -9.57 3.13
CA THR A 83 -3.69 -10.87 2.47
C THR A 83 -5.08 -11.44 2.77
N GLU A 84 -5.95 -11.47 1.75
CA GLU A 84 -7.35 -11.87 1.87
C GLU A 84 -7.57 -13.33 1.47
N LYS A 85 -8.39 -14.02 2.24
CA LYS A 85 -8.93 -15.34 1.89
C LYS A 85 -10.42 -15.24 1.56
N GLU A 86 -10.82 -15.82 0.41
CA GLU A 86 -12.22 -16.03 0.06
C GLU A 86 -12.39 -17.42 -0.56
N GLY A 87 -13.03 -18.32 0.17
CA GLY A 87 -13.12 -19.72 -0.21
C GLY A 87 -11.74 -20.38 -0.29
N ASP A 88 -11.41 -20.91 -1.45
CA ASP A 88 -10.12 -21.53 -1.77
C ASP A 88 -9.12 -20.57 -2.46
N ARG A 89 -9.47 -19.29 -2.57
CA ARG A 89 -8.65 -18.27 -3.23
C ARG A 89 -8.00 -17.34 -2.23
N CYS A 90 -6.77 -16.92 -2.56
CA CYS A 90 -6.03 -15.89 -1.89
C CYS A 90 -5.97 -14.63 -2.75
N TYR A 91 -6.12 -13.45 -2.17
CA TYR A 91 -6.04 -12.17 -2.87
C TYR A 91 -5.08 -11.23 -2.15
N ASN A 92 -4.39 -10.43 -2.93
CA ASN A 92 -3.68 -9.25 -2.48
C ASN A 92 -4.70 -8.09 -2.48
N THR A 93 -5.07 -7.60 -1.30
CA THR A 93 -6.22 -6.71 -1.12
C THR A 93 -5.87 -5.48 -0.30
N ALA A 94 -6.21 -4.30 -0.79
CA ALA A 94 -6.18 -3.07 -0.02
C ALA A 94 -7.57 -2.76 0.54
N VAL A 95 -7.62 -2.34 1.80
CA VAL A 95 -8.85 -1.90 2.47
C VAL A 95 -8.76 -0.42 2.81
N ILE A 96 -9.92 0.24 2.89
CA ILE A 96 -10.06 1.57 3.46
C ILE A 96 -11.01 1.52 4.66
N VAL A 97 -10.55 2.11 5.76
CA VAL A 97 -11.29 2.18 7.04
C VAL A 97 -11.44 3.65 7.43
N SER A 98 -12.63 4.04 7.87
CA SER A 98 -12.89 5.41 8.33
C SER A 98 -12.35 5.66 9.74
N GLU A 99 -12.20 6.94 10.10
CA GLU A 99 -11.82 7.38 11.46
C GLU A 99 -12.82 6.96 12.55
N GLN A 100 -14.03 6.55 12.17
CA GLN A 100 -15.01 5.95 13.09
C GLN A 100 -14.85 4.43 13.24
N GLY A 101 -13.86 3.83 12.54
CA GLY A 101 -13.61 2.39 12.54
C GLY A 101 -14.60 1.60 11.69
N MET A 102 -15.11 2.18 10.62
CA MET A 102 -15.95 1.47 9.64
C MET A 102 -15.13 1.06 8.44
N LEU A 103 -15.26 -0.19 8.02
CA LEU A 103 -14.71 -0.67 6.75
C LEU A 103 -15.53 -0.05 5.61
N LEU A 104 -14.96 0.93 4.89
CA LEU A 104 -15.64 1.62 3.78
C LEU A 104 -15.64 0.76 2.52
N GLY A 105 -14.59 -0.05 2.31
CA GLY A 105 -14.51 -0.96 1.20
C GLY A 105 -13.12 -1.56 1.00
N LYS A 106 -12.96 -2.22 -0.15
CA LYS A 106 -11.71 -2.89 -0.52
C LYS A 106 -11.48 -2.87 -2.02
N HIS A 107 -10.20 -2.99 -2.41
CA HIS A 107 -9.74 -3.25 -3.77
C HIS A 107 -8.86 -4.50 -3.77
N ARG A 108 -9.13 -5.46 -4.66
CA ARG A 108 -8.27 -6.62 -4.93
C ARG A 108 -7.37 -6.29 -6.12
N LYS A 109 -6.07 -6.50 -5.99
CA LYS A 109 -5.09 -6.23 -7.04
C LYS A 109 -5.51 -6.85 -8.37
N ILE A 110 -5.57 -6.04 -9.42
CA ILE A 110 -5.98 -6.46 -10.76
C ILE A 110 -4.76 -6.92 -11.55
N ASN A 111 -3.66 -6.17 -11.49
CA ASN A 111 -2.43 -6.48 -12.21
C ASN A 111 -1.46 -7.27 -11.33
N VAL A 112 -1.72 -8.57 -11.14
CA VAL A 112 -0.80 -9.49 -10.47
C VAL A 112 0.39 -9.79 -11.38
N LEU A 113 1.62 -9.80 -10.81
CA LEU A 113 2.84 -10.08 -11.56
C LEU A 113 2.88 -11.53 -12.02
N GLN A 114 2.97 -11.72 -13.34
CA GLN A 114 3.02 -13.03 -13.95
C GLN A 114 4.30 -13.78 -13.56
N GLY A 115 4.17 -15.07 -13.20
CA GLY A 115 5.28 -15.93 -12.76
C GLY A 115 5.76 -15.63 -11.32
N VAL A 116 5.12 -14.70 -10.62
CA VAL A 116 5.47 -14.32 -9.23
C VAL A 116 4.22 -14.30 -8.36
N GLU A 117 3.32 -13.35 -8.58
CA GLU A 117 2.12 -13.16 -7.78
C GLU A 117 0.97 -14.09 -8.19
N ASP A 118 0.84 -14.39 -9.48
CA ASP A 118 -0.21 -15.26 -10.03
C ASP A 118 -0.13 -16.72 -9.56
N MET A 119 1.01 -17.10 -8.98
CA MET A 119 1.19 -18.37 -8.28
C MET A 119 0.55 -18.39 -6.88
N VAL A 120 0.24 -17.22 -6.32
CA VAL A 120 -0.23 -17.04 -4.94
C VAL A 120 -1.59 -16.36 -4.90
N TYR A 121 -1.77 -15.30 -5.70
CA TYR A 121 -2.94 -14.43 -5.62
C TYR A 121 -3.81 -14.55 -6.87
N ALA A 122 -5.10 -14.71 -6.65
CA ALA A 122 -6.11 -14.53 -7.69
C ALA A 122 -6.24 -13.03 -8.04
N ARG A 123 -6.59 -12.75 -9.29
CA ARG A 123 -6.80 -11.39 -9.80
C ARG A 123 -8.11 -10.81 -9.28
N GLY A 124 -8.10 -9.51 -8.96
CA GLY A 124 -9.29 -8.71 -8.76
C GLY A 124 -9.99 -8.39 -10.10
N ASP A 125 -11.24 -7.95 -10.00
CA ASP A 125 -12.12 -7.70 -11.17
C ASP A 125 -12.92 -6.39 -11.04
N ARG A 126 -12.66 -5.58 -10.00
CA ARG A 126 -13.44 -4.38 -9.70
C ARG A 126 -12.56 -3.20 -9.31
N LEU A 127 -12.95 -2.02 -9.77
CA LEU A 127 -12.45 -0.74 -9.30
C LEU A 127 -13.48 -0.09 -8.37
N GLY A 128 -13.01 0.70 -7.41
CA GLY A 128 -13.88 1.45 -6.50
C GLY A 128 -13.25 2.75 -6.05
N VAL A 129 -14.11 3.75 -5.87
CA VAL A 129 -13.78 5.01 -5.22
C VAL A 129 -14.59 5.14 -3.93
N PHE A 130 -14.05 5.85 -2.95
CA PHE A 130 -14.60 5.90 -1.60
C PHE A 130 -14.70 7.36 -1.14
N GLU A 131 -15.89 7.75 -0.71
CA GLU A 131 -16.13 9.08 -0.16
C GLU A 131 -15.51 9.20 1.24
N THR A 132 -14.79 10.28 1.44
CA THR A 132 -14.16 10.63 2.72
C THR A 132 -14.39 12.11 3.04
N PRO A 133 -14.20 12.55 4.29
CA PRO A 133 -14.31 13.98 4.64
C PRO A 133 -13.30 14.88 3.92
N PHE A 134 -12.28 14.31 3.28
CA PHE A 134 -11.25 15.04 2.54
C PHE A 134 -11.31 14.81 1.03
N GLY A 135 -12.43 14.31 0.52
CA GLY A 135 -12.69 14.08 -0.90
C GLY A 135 -12.77 12.60 -1.26
N THR A 136 -13.02 12.33 -2.53
CA THR A 136 -13.13 10.98 -3.07
C THR A 136 -11.75 10.36 -3.25
N VAL A 137 -11.55 9.16 -2.72
CA VAL A 137 -10.29 8.40 -2.74
C VAL A 137 -10.44 7.19 -3.65
N GLY A 138 -9.53 7.04 -4.61
CA GLY A 138 -9.32 5.81 -5.37
C GLY A 138 -8.28 4.93 -4.67
N ILE A 139 -8.44 3.61 -4.77
CA ILE A 139 -7.46 2.65 -4.24
C ILE A 139 -7.04 1.71 -5.36
N ASP A 140 -5.74 1.52 -5.47
CA ASP A 140 -5.11 0.48 -6.28
C ASP A 140 -3.93 -0.15 -5.52
N ILE A 141 -3.19 -1.06 -6.12
CA ILE A 141 -2.07 -1.74 -5.45
C ILE A 141 -0.88 -1.85 -6.39
N CYS A 142 0.23 -1.18 -6.05
CA CYS A 142 1.57 -1.41 -6.61
C CYS A 142 1.58 -1.51 -8.15
N ALA A 143 1.67 -2.72 -8.72
CA ALA A 143 1.72 -2.97 -10.16
C ALA A 143 0.45 -2.54 -10.94
N ASP A 144 -0.62 -2.19 -10.26
CA ASP A 144 -1.78 -1.54 -10.89
C ASP A 144 -1.40 -0.17 -11.48
N ASN A 145 -0.31 0.43 -11.01
CA ASN A 145 0.26 1.71 -11.46
C ASN A 145 1.48 1.60 -12.37
N PHE A 146 1.82 0.44 -12.92
CA PHE A 146 2.85 0.41 -13.96
C PHE A 146 2.45 1.29 -15.15
N SER A 147 3.43 1.89 -15.83
CA SER A 147 3.18 2.74 -17.01
C SER A 147 2.30 2.07 -18.07
N SER A 148 2.37 0.73 -18.18
CA SER A 148 1.49 -0.07 -19.04
C SER A 148 0.05 -0.24 -18.50
N HIS A 149 -0.21 0.10 -17.26
CA HIS A 149 -1.48 -0.15 -16.55
C HIS A 149 -2.19 1.12 -16.06
N LEU A 150 -1.72 2.32 -16.44
CA LEU A 150 -2.27 3.60 -15.99
C LEU A 150 -3.76 3.81 -16.32
N THR A 151 -4.32 2.97 -17.20
CA THR A 151 -5.77 2.95 -17.46
C THR A 151 -6.58 2.73 -16.19
N LEU A 152 -6.08 1.98 -15.20
CA LEU A 152 -6.77 1.80 -13.93
C LEU A 152 -6.84 3.11 -13.15
N GLY A 153 -5.71 3.78 -12.98
CA GLY A 153 -5.66 5.08 -12.30
C GLY A 153 -6.49 6.15 -13.02
N ARG A 154 -6.45 6.19 -14.37
CA ARG A 154 -7.32 7.07 -15.18
C ARG A 154 -8.80 6.78 -14.94
N SER A 155 -9.17 5.50 -14.81
CA SER A 155 -10.56 5.12 -14.52
C SER A 155 -10.97 5.56 -13.11
N LEU A 156 -10.11 5.41 -12.10
CA LEU A 156 -10.36 5.91 -10.75
C LEU A 156 -10.55 7.43 -10.75
N ALA A 157 -9.71 8.18 -11.47
CA ALA A 157 -9.84 9.62 -11.62
C ALA A 157 -11.16 10.00 -12.33
N ALA A 158 -11.53 9.29 -13.41
CA ALA A 158 -12.80 9.48 -14.11
C ALA A 158 -14.02 9.15 -13.23
N MET A 159 -13.88 8.29 -12.23
CA MET A 159 -14.90 8.00 -11.22
C MET A 159 -14.96 9.06 -10.11
N GLY A 160 -14.12 10.11 -10.17
CA GLY A 160 -14.14 11.24 -9.26
C GLY A 160 -13.05 11.24 -8.19
N ALA A 161 -12.10 10.29 -8.22
CA ALA A 161 -11.00 10.29 -7.26
C ALA A 161 -10.15 11.55 -7.40
N GLY A 162 -9.97 12.31 -6.32
CA GLY A 162 -9.00 13.41 -6.22
C GLY A 162 -7.63 12.96 -5.76
N MET A 163 -7.55 11.74 -5.22
CA MET A 163 -6.30 11.07 -4.84
C MET A 163 -6.41 9.57 -5.04
N ILE A 164 -5.28 8.95 -5.39
CA ILE A 164 -5.13 7.49 -5.53
C ILE A 164 -4.11 7.04 -4.50
N LEU A 165 -4.52 6.15 -3.60
CA LEU A 165 -3.69 5.63 -2.52
C LEU A 165 -3.32 4.17 -2.81
N SER A 166 -2.03 3.89 -2.88
CA SER A 166 -1.46 2.64 -3.37
C SER A 166 -0.56 1.97 -2.34
N PRO A 167 -1.03 0.96 -1.60
CA PRO A 167 -0.14 0.05 -0.89
C PRO A 167 0.84 -0.64 -1.85
N CYS A 168 2.14 -0.63 -1.51
CA CYS A 168 3.21 -1.16 -2.37
C CYS A 168 4.17 -2.06 -1.59
N ALA A 169 4.91 -2.92 -2.32
CA ALA A 169 6.02 -3.73 -1.80
C ALA A 169 7.15 -3.72 -2.84
N TRP A 170 7.92 -2.64 -2.86
CA TRP A 170 8.98 -2.46 -3.86
C TRP A 170 10.26 -3.14 -3.41
N ALA A 171 10.64 -4.17 -4.14
CA ALA A 171 11.80 -4.98 -3.82
C ALA A 171 12.82 -5.01 -4.97
N VAL A 172 14.09 -5.11 -4.60
CA VAL A 172 15.23 -5.25 -5.50
C VAL A 172 16.13 -6.40 -5.03
N THR A 173 17.02 -6.88 -5.92
CA THR A 173 18.00 -7.89 -5.49
C THR A 173 18.87 -7.36 -4.34
N ALA A 174 19.34 -8.25 -3.46
CA ALA A 174 20.24 -7.86 -2.37
C ALA A 174 21.52 -7.17 -2.87
N LYS A 175 21.97 -7.48 -4.10
CA LYS A 175 23.11 -6.80 -4.76
C LYS A 175 22.77 -5.35 -5.08
N ASP A 176 21.59 -5.11 -5.67
CA ASP A 176 21.15 -3.78 -6.08
C ASP A 176 20.81 -2.92 -4.85
N ALA A 177 20.23 -3.52 -3.80
CA ALA A 177 20.00 -2.85 -2.53
C ALA A 177 21.31 -2.34 -1.92
N ARG A 178 22.35 -3.18 -1.83
CA ARG A 178 23.69 -2.78 -1.33
C ARG A 178 24.35 -1.72 -2.18
N ALA A 179 24.18 -1.80 -3.49
CA ALA A 179 24.70 -0.80 -4.42
C ALA A 179 23.89 0.50 -4.41
N ARG A 180 22.77 0.56 -3.68
CA ARG A 180 21.80 1.66 -3.68
C ARG A 180 21.44 2.12 -5.10
N LYS A 181 21.24 1.15 -5.98
CA LYS A 181 20.83 1.46 -7.37
C LYS A 181 19.50 2.21 -7.37
N PRO A 182 19.37 3.27 -8.17
CA PRO A 182 18.09 3.97 -8.33
C PRO A 182 16.98 2.99 -8.70
N TYR A 183 15.85 3.11 -8.03
CA TYR A 183 14.69 2.25 -8.28
C TYR A 183 13.42 3.04 -8.57
N GLY A 184 13.30 4.22 -7.99
CA GLY A 184 12.06 4.99 -8.02
C GLY A 184 11.68 5.61 -9.37
N GLU A 185 12.61 5.70 -10.35
CA GLU A 185 12.38 6.42 -11.61
C GLU A 185 11.12 5.95 -12.33
N MET A 186 10.94 4.63 -12.49
CA MET A 186 9.76 4.07 -13.17
C MET A 186 8.44 4.45 -12.49
N TRP A 187 8.46 4.59 -11.15
CA TRP A 187 7.29 5.00 -10.38
C TRP A 187 7.09 6.51 -10.42
N LEU A 188 8.17 7.29 -10.38
CA LEU A 188 8.11 8.74 -10.57
C LEU A 188 7.53 9.11 -11.93
N ASP A 189 7.93 8.40 -12.98
CA ASP A 189 7.41 8.60 -14.34
C ASP A 189 5.93 8.24 -14.42
N ALA A 190 5.55 7.03 -13.99
CA ALA A 190 4.18 6.56 -14.02
C ALA A 190 3.23 7.42 -13.17
N TYR A 191 3.62 7.71 -11.92
CA TYR A 191 2.84 8.56 -11.02
C TYR A 191 2.76 10.00 -11.51
N GLY A 192 3.88 10.52 -12.05
CA GLY A 192 3.95 11.86 -12.62
C GLY A 192 3.09 12.03 -13.86
N GLU A 193 3.02 11.02 -14.74
CA GLU A 193 2.12 11.02 -15.90
C GLU A 193 0.66 11.05 -15.42
N LEU A 194 0.27 10.11 -14.56
CA LEU A 194 -1.10 10.00 -14.06
C LEU A 194 -1.54 11.25 -13.28
N ALA A 195 -0.68 11.75 -12.38
CA ALA A 195 -0.98 12.92 -11.56
C ALA A 195 -1.21 14.17 -12.39
N ARG A 196 -0.33 14.43 -13.38
CA ARG A 196 -0.45 15.61 -14.26
C ARG A 196 -1.64 15.50 -15.21
N GLU A 197 -1.84 14.31 -15.81
CA GLU A 197 -2.91 14.11 -16.79
C GLU A 197 -4.30 14.21 -16.17
N CYS A 198 -4.47 13.63 -14.98
CA CYS A 198 -5.78 13.55 -14.31
C CYS A 198 -5.99 14.62 -13.24
N GLY A 199 -4.97 15.40 -12.87
CA GLY A 199 -5.07 16.40 -11.81
C GLY A 199 -5.26 15.80 -10.41
N VAL A 200 -4.72 14.61 -10.14
CA VAL A 200 -4.91 13.85 -8.89
C VAL A 200 -3.60 13.65 -8.14
N TRP A 201 -3.67 13.48 -6.82
CA TRP A 201 -2.56 12.95 -6.05
C TRP A 201 -2.39 11.44 -6.31
N VAL A 202 -1.15 10.97 -6.46
CA VAL A 202 -0.83 9.54 -6.54
C VAL A 202 0.20 9.21 -5.45
N ILE A 203 -0.16 8.35 -4.51
CA ILE A 203 0.65 8.09 -3.31
C ILE A 203 0.87 6.59 -3.17
N GLY A 204 2.11 6.15 -3.40
CA GLY A 204 2.55 4.77 -3.21
C GLY A 204 3.38 4.61 -1.94
N VAL A 205 2.98 3.68 -1.08
CA VAL A 205 3.65 3.45 0.21
C VAL A 205 4.17 2.03 0.28
N SER A 206 5.50 1.91 0.31
CA SER A 206 6.20 0.63 0.31
C SER A 206 6.80 0.29 1.66
N ASN A 207 6.90 -1.01 1.94
CA ASN A 207 7.57 -1.53 3.11
C ASN A 207 9.11 -1.57 2.95
N VAL A 208 9.78 -1.87 4.05
CA VAL A 208 11.22 -2.17 4.11
C VAL A 208 11.46 -3.56 4.72
N GLY A 209 12.65 -4.12 4.48
CA GLY A 209 13.11 -5.38 5.07
C GLY A 209 13.32 -6.51 4.06
N ASP A 210 13.46 -7.72 4.57
CA ASP A 210 13.78 -8.90 3.78
C ASP A 210 12.53 -9.49 3.10
N VAL A 211 12.68 -9.91 1.85
CA VAL A 211 11.78 -10.89 1.24
C VAL A 211 12.34 -12.27 1.61
N SER A 212 11.77 -12.89 2.65
CA SER A 212 12.33 -14.13 3.22
C SER A 212 11.84 -15.39 2.52
N GLU A 213 10.72 -15.31 1.81
CA GLU A 213 10.08 -16.45 1.15
C GLU A 213 9.57 -16.09 -0.26
N GLY A 214 9.16 -17.09 -1.03
CA GLY A 214 8.59 -16.92 -2.36
C GLY A 214 9.63 -16.81 -3.47
N VAL A 215 9.17 -16.43 -4.67
CA VAL A 215 9.99 -16.38 -5.88
C VAL A 215 11.15 -15.40 -5.76
N TRP A 216 10.95 -14.31 -4.99
CA TRP A 216 12.00 -13.31 -4.75
C TRP A 216 12.68 -13.44 -3.39
N ALA A 217 12.70 -14.67 -2.82
CA ALA A 217 13.43 -14.90 -1.58
C ALA A 217 14.91 -14.42 -1.68
N GLY A 218 15.35 -13.68 -0.66
CA GLY A 218 16.68 -13.05 -0.64
C GLY A 218 16.74 -11.64 -1.23
N TRP A 219 15.64 -11.14 -1.84
CA TRP A 219 15.51 -9.74 -2.24
C TRP A 219 15.25 -8.86 -1.02
N LYS A 220 15.28 -7.54 -1.21
CA LYS A 220 15.09 -6.53 -0.18
C LYS A 220 13.99 -5.57 -0.57
N CYS A 221 12.99 -5.42 0.26
CA CYS A 221 12.07 -4.30 0.19
C CYS A 221 12.81 -3.04 0.65
N ILE A 222 12.72 -1.98 -0.13
CA ILE A 222 13.61 -0.82 -0.04
C ILE A 222 12.93 0.47 0.38
N GLY A 223 11.64 0.43 0.71
CA GLY A 223 10.86 1.63 0.97
C GLY A 223 10.75 2.50 -0.28
N ASN A 224 11.37 3.69 -0.23
CA ASN A 224 11.32 4.65 -1.36
C ASN A 224 9.91 5.12 -1.70
N SER A 225 9.02 5.17 -0.69
CA SER A 225 7.63 5.59 -0.86
C SER A 225 7.52 6.97 -1.50
N ILE A 226 6.52 7.17 -2.35
CA ILE A 226 6.38 8.37 -3.20
C ILE A 226 4.99 8.98 -3.02
N ALA A 227 4.94 10.29 -2.78
CA ALA A 227 3.74 11.09 -2.95
C ALA A 227 3.95 12.06 -4.11
N MET A 228 3.15 11.91 -5.15
CA MET A 228 3.18 12.74 -6.37
C MET A 228 1.98 13.68 -6.38
N ALA A 229 2.25 14.99 -6.37
CA ALA A 229 1.22 16.01 -6.45
C ALA A 229 0.67 16.17 -7.89
N PRO A 230 -0.56 16.69 -8.07
CA PRO A 230 -1.14 16.97 -9.39
C PRO A 230 -0.24 17.81 -10.29
N GLY A 231 0.53 18.75 -9.72
CA GLY A 231 1.51 19.58 -10.43
C GLY A 231 2.82 18.87 -10.78
N GLY A 232 2.98 17.59 -10.41
CA GLY A 232 4.19 16.80 -10.67
C GLY A 232 5.31 16.98 -9.65
N ALA A 233 5.09 17.75 -8.57
CA ALA A 233 6.03 17.79 -7.45
C ALA A 233 5.95 16.48 -6.66
N ALA A 234 7.10 15.89 -6.35
CA ALA A 234 7.19 14.62 -5.64
C ALA A 234 7.86 14.78 -4.27
N LEU A 235 7.30 14.12 -3.25
CA LEU A 235 7.99 13.79 -2.00
C LEU A 235 8.39 12.32 -2.09
N VAL A 236 9.67 12.03 -1.94
CA VAL A 236 10.22 10.66 -1.99
C VAL A 236 10.87 10.35 -0.66
N MET A 237 10.43 9.26 -0.02
CA MET A 237 11.02 8.80 1.24
C MET A 237 12.36 8.09 1.01
N GLU A 238 13.13 7.94 2.07
CA GLU A 238 14.45 7.33 2.02
C GLU A 238 14.39 5.90 1.45
N TYR A 239 15.35 5.60 0.58
CA TYR A 239 15.61 4.27 0.04
C TYR A 239 16.49 3.45 0.99
N GLY A 240 16.11 2.23 1.26
CA GLY A 240 16.94 1.26 1.96
C GLY A 240 16.16 0.25 2.80
N GLU A 241 16.69 -0.95 2.94
CA GLU A 241 16.06 -2.04 3.72
C GLU A 241 15.85 -1.72 5.20
N GLY A 242 16.54 -0.71 5.72
CA GLY A 242 16.42 -0.21 7.09
C GLY A 242 15.74 1.16 7.20
N ALA A 243 15.27 1.75 6.09
CA ALA A 243 14.73 3.10 6.04
C ALA A 243 13.27 3.17 6.54
N GLN A 244 12.99 2.58 7.71
CA GLN A 244 11.67 2.66 8.34
C GLN A 244 11.41 4.09 8.84
N ALA A 245 10.27 4.68 8.46
CA ALA A 245 9.88 6.03 8.86
C ALA A 245 8.40 6.31 8.62
N VAL A 246 7.89 7.35 9.26
CA VAL A 246 6.61 7.98 8.92
C VAL A 246 6.89 9.23 8.10
N GLY A 247 6.53 9.21 6.81
CA GLY A 247 6.56 10.39 5.95
C GLY A 247 5.25 11.15 6.04
N VAL A 248 5.28 12.48 6.00
CA VAL A 248 4.07 13.31 6.02
C VAL A 248 4.01 14.17 4.77
N VAL A 249 2.87 14.15 4.10
CA VAL A 249 2.56 15.02 2.97
C VAL A 249 1.33 15.88 3.28
N GLU A 250 1.37 17.15 2.89
CA GLU A 250 0.23 18.06 2.98
C GLU A 250 -0.51 18.06 1.63
N ILE A 251 -1.79 17.68 1.68
CA ILE A 251 -2.71 17.60 0.55
C ILE A 251 -3.77 18.69 0.66
#